data_b8d35611c14fea46cf2750a851839de2
#
_entry.id   b8d35611c14fea46cf2750a851839de2
#
_cell.length_a   1.000
_cell.length_b   1.000
_cell.length_c   1.000
_cell.angle_alpha   90.00
_cell.angle_beta   90.00
_cell.angle_gamma   90.00
#
_symmetry.space_group_name_H-M   'P 1'
#
loop_
_entity.id
_entity.type
_entity.pdbx_description
1 polymer ?
#
loop_
_entity_poly.entity_id
_entity_poly.type
_entity_poly.pdbx_seq_one_letter_code
_entity_poly.pdbx_strand_id
1 'polypeptide(L)'
;MKRSWLPAVITCGVILFLFAPLGVLVVNSFNASRFGGEWEGFTWNWYEKLWSAGEVWESLWITLKIAVSASLAAMVLGTLAAYALHRFRSWLQNVHHMLITLPLVMPDILMGMSLLALFVLTGVETGLLTIWIAHVTFCLSFVTMVVLGRLQDFDFTLMDAARDLGATQAKAVKKVLVPLLLPGVLAGGLLAFTLSIDDYVITFFVSGPGTTTLPLRVASMMKTSRSLPMINALSTLLIASTFLVAVCSSRLQRRL
;
A
#
# COMPACT_ATOMS: atom_id res chain seq x y z
N MET A 1 -40.81 -11.39 10.20
CA MET A 1 -40.20 -10.13 9.76
C MET A 1 -40.16 -10.11 8.24
N LYS A 2 -40.93 -9.24 7.58
CA LYS A 2 -40.85 -9.07 6.12
C LYS A 2 -39.47 -8.52 5.77
N ARG A 3 -38.65 -9.29 5.07
CA ARG A 3 -37.34 -8.87 4.58
C ARG A 3 -37.57 -7.69 3.63
N SER A 4 -37.30 -6.47 4.09
CA SER A 4 -37.42 -5.30 3.24
C SER A 4 -36.39 -5.42 2.11
N TRP A 5 -36.86 -5.43 0.87
CA TRP A 5 -36.01 -5.48 -0.33
C TRP A 5 -35.28 -4.15 -0.57
N LEU A 6 -35.77 -3.08 0.05
CA LEU A 6 -35.24 -1.73 -0.10
C LEU A 6 -33.72 -1.60 0.21
N PRO A 7 -33.18 -2.14 1.33
CA PRO A 7 -31.73 -2.08 1.59
C PRO A 7 -30.92 -2.80 0.51
N ALA A 8 -31.43 -3.93 0.01
CA ALA A 8 -30.74 -4.69 -1.04
C ALA A 8 -30.66 -3.90 -2.36
N VAL A 9 -31.73 -3.23 -2.75
CA VAL A 9 -31.77 -2.40 -3.97
C VAL A 9 -30.85 -1.18 -3.82
N ILE A 10 -30.88 -0.49 -2.67
CA ILE A 10 -29.99 0.64 -2.41
C ILE A 10 -28.53 0.18 -2.47
N THR A 11 -28.18 -0.92 -1.80
CA THR A 11 -26.82 -1.48 -1.81
C THR A 11 -26.38 -1.84 -3.22
N CYS A 12 -27.25 -2.50 -3.99
CA CYS A 12 -26.96 -2.85 -5.39
C CYS A 12 -26.74 -1.61 -6.27
N GLY A 13 -27.58 -0.59 -6.10
CA GLY A 13 -27.46 0.69 -6.79
C GLY A 13 -26.16 1.42 -6.47
N VAL A 14 -25.76 1.46 -5.20
CA VAL A 14 -24.49 2.06 -4.75
C VAL A 14 -23.30 1.29 -5.33
N ILE A 15 -23.32 -0.05 -5.28
CA ILE A 15 -22.25 -0.87 -5.86
C ILE A 15 -22.14 -0.62 -7.37
N LEU A 16 -23.24 -0.66 -8.11
CA LEU A 16 -23.24 -0.39 -9.53
C LEU A 16 -22.68 1.01 -9.85
N PHE A 17 -23.10 2.03 -9.09
CA PHE A 17 -22.60 3.39 -9.28
C PHE A 17 -21.09 3.51 -9.03
N LEU A 18 -20.57 2.86 -7.98
CA LEU A 18 -19.15 2.88 -7.63
C LEU A 18 -18.28 2.12 -8.66
N PHE A 19 -18.78 1.02 -9.20
CA PHE A 19 -18.02 0.19 -10.14
C PHE A 19 -18.26 0.53 -11.62
N ALA A 20 -19.29 1.32 -11.95
CA ALA A 20 -19.58 1.73 -13.32
C ALA A 20 -18.38 2.41 -14.02
N PRO A 21 -17.65 3.36 -13.39
CA PRO A 21 -16.47 3.97 -14.02
C PRO A 21 -15.38 2.94 -14.36
N LEU A 22 -15.18 1.91 -13.54
CA LEU A 22 -14.22 0.84 -13.82
C LEU A 22 -14.68 0.00 -15.02
N GLY A 23 -15.99 -0.26 -15.13
CA GLY A 23 -16.57 -0.93 -16.29
C GLY A 23 -16.36 -0.13 -17.58
N VAL A 24 -16.57 1.17 -17.54
CA VAL A 24 -16.31 2.08 -18.67
C VAL A 24 -14.84 2.07 -19.07
N LEU A 25 -13.92 2.09 -18.10
CA LEU A 25 -12.48 2.01 -18.34
C LEU A 25 -12.11 0.69 -19.03
N VAL A 26 -12.65 -0.45 -18.54
CA VAL A 26 -12.41 -1.77 -19.13
C VAL A 26 -12.93 -1.81 -20.58
N VAL A 27 -14.14 -1.32 -20.85
CA VAL A 27 -14.69 -1.27 -22.22
C VAL A 27 -13.81 -0.38 -23.11
N ASN A 28 -13.44 0.81 -22.63
CA ASN A 28 -12.60 1.74 -23.40
C ASN A 28 -11.16 1.23 -23.63
N SER A 29 -10.70 0.24 -22.88
CA SER A 29 -9.40 -0.40 -23.15
C SER A 29 -9.36 -1.18 -24.47
N PHE A 30 -10.52 -1.56 -24.98
CA PHE A 30 -10.70 -2.23 -26.27
C PHE A 30 -11.18 -1.31 -27.40
N ASN A 31 -11.41 -0.02 -27.11
CA ASN A 31 -11.86 0.94 -28.10
C ASN A 31 -10.73 1.35 -29.04
N ALA A 32 -10.95 1.32 -30.35
CA ALA A 32 -9.97 1.73 -31.35
C ALA A 32 -9.66 3.24 -31.31
N SER A 33 -10.56 4.04 -30.73
CA SER A 33 -10.38 5.48 -30.58
C SER A 33 -9.12 5.84 -29.77
N ARG A 34 -8.36 6.80 -30.28
CA ARG A 34 -7.15 7.30 -29.62
C ARG A 34 -7.43 8.20 -28.40
N PHE A 35 -8.62 8.77 -28.35
CA PHE A 35 -8.99 9.78 -27.34
C PHE A 35 -10.03 9.27 -26.34
N GLY A 36 -10.57 8.05 -26.56
CA GLY A 36 -11.45 7.39 -25.60
C GLY A 36 -12.87 7.96 -25.46
N GLY A 37 -13.30 8.85 -26.37
CA GLY A 37 -14.64 9.45 -26.35
C GLY A 37 -15.69 8.59 -27.02
N GLU A 38 -15.66 8.51 -28.34
CA GLU A 38 -16.61 7.74 -29.15
C GLU A 38 -16.08 6.32 -29.36
N TRP A 39 -17.02 5.35 -29.51
CA TRP A 39 -16.66 3.97 -29.83
C TRP A 39 -16.36 3.83 -31.32
N GLU A 40 -15.10 3.66 -31.69
CA GLU A 40 -14.61 3.53 -33.06
C GLU A 40 -14.37 2.06 -33.48
N GLY A 41 -14.76 1.10 -32.65
CA GLY A 41 -14.61 -0.32 -32.91
C GLY A 41 -13.72 -1.03 -31.90
N PHE A 42 -13.69 -2.37 -32.01
CA PHE A 42 -12.91 -3.21 -31.11
C PHE A 42 -11.47 -3.34 -31.58
N THR A 43 -10.50 -3.25 -30.65
CA THR A 43 -9.07 -3.44 -30.95
C THR A 43 -8.30 -4.04 -29.78
N TRP A 44 -7.25 -4.81 -30.07
CA TRP A 44 -6.25 -5.29 -29.12
C TRP A 44 -4.94 -4.48 -29.16
N ASN A 45 -4.82 -3.53 -30.07
CA ASN A 45 -3.60 -2.79 -30.37
C ASN A 45 -3.00 -2.08 -29.13
N TRP A 46 -3.83 -1.66 -28.16
CA TRP A 46 -3.37 -1.01 -26.95
C TRP A 46 -2.65 -1.97 -26.00
N TYR A 47 -3.04 -3.22 -25.97
CA TYR A 47 -2.36 -4.27 -25.20
C TYR A 47 -1.04 -4.67 -25.85
N GLU A 48 -0.95 -4.74 -27.16
CA GLU A 48 0.30 -4.99 -27.90
C GLU A 48 1.30 -3.84 -27.66
N LYS A 49 0.83 -2.58 -27.76
CA LYS A 49 1.65 -1.40 -27.44
C LYS A 49 2.08 -1.37 -26.00
N LEU A 50 1.20 -1.72 -25.06
CA LEU A 50 1.54 -1.80 -23.64
C LEU A 50 2.60 -2.85 -23.39
N TRP A 51 2.51 -4.02 -24.06
CA TRP A 51 3.50 -5.08 -23.89
C TRP A 51 4.88 -4.67 -24.37
N SER A 52 4.96 -3.88 -25.43
CA SER A 52 6.21 -3.34 -25.96
C SER A 52 6.69 -2.06 -25.25
N ALA A 53 5.89 -1.49 -24.33
CA ALA A 53 6.23 -0.27 -23.60
C ALA A 53 7.18 -0.56 -22.42
N GLY A 54 8.46 -0.77 -22.70
CA GLY A 54 9.49 -1.10 -21.69
C GLY A 54 9.49 -0.16 -20.50
N GLU A 55 9.27 1.15 -20.70
CA GLU A 55 9.23 2.15 -19.64
C GLU A 55 8.10 1.94 -18.61
N VAL A 56 6.96 1.37 -19.03
CA VAL A 56 5.84 1.05 -18.11
C VAL A 56 6.21 -0.13 -17.23
N TRP A 57 6.81 -1.16 -17.81
CA TRP A 57 7.25 -2.35 -17.07
C TRP A 57 8.41 -2.04 -16.13
N GLU A 58 9.34 -1.19 -16.53
CA GLU A 58 10.41 -0.71 -15.66
C GLU A 58 9.84 0.06 -14.47
N SER A 59 8.89 0.97 -14.71
CA SER A 59 8.21 1.72 -13.65
C SER A 59 7.41 0.82 -12.70
N LEU A 60 6.74 -0.22 -13.22
CA LEU A 60 6.08 -1.24 -12.41
C LEU A 60 7.09 -1.99 -11.53
N TRP A 61 8.23 -2.38 -12.10
CA TRP A 61 9.28 -3.09 -11.37
C TRP A 61 9.90 -2.23 -10.26
N ILE A 62 10.14 -0.95 -10.52
CA ILE A 62 10.60 0.02 -9.51
C ILE A 62 9.58 0.12 -8.38
N THR A 63 8.29 0.29 -8.71
CA THR A 63 7.21 0.38 -7.73
C THR A 63 7.15 -0.87 -6.85
N LEU A 64 7.20 -2.06 -7.45
CA LEU A 64 7.15 -3.31 -6.70
C LEU A 64 8.36 -3.49 -5.78
N LYS A 65 9.57 -3.16 -6.25
CA LYS A 65 10.78 -3.20 -5.41
C LYS A 65 10.66 -2.30 -4.20
N ILE A 66 10.20 -1.05 -4.40
CA ILE A 66 10.02 -0.08 -3.31
C ILE A 66 8.93 -0.57 -2.38
N ALA A 67 7.75 -0.92 -2.88
CA ALA A 67 6.62 -1.33 -2.06
C ALA A 67 6.93 -2.55 -1.20
N VAL A 68 7.54 -3.59 -1.77
CA VAL A 68 7.93 -4.79 -1.02
C VAL A 68 9.00 -4.48 0.01
N SER A 69 10.09 -3.82 -0.39
CA SER A 69 11.23 -3.58 0.52
C SER A 69 10.87 -2.58 1.62
N ALA A 70 10.12 -1.52 1.31
CA ALA A 70 9.68 -0.54 2.31
C ALA A 70 8.65 -1.13 3.28
N SER A 71 7.70 -1.93 2.80
CA SER A 71 6.73 -2.60 3.69
C SER A 71 7.41 -3.61 4.63
N LEU A 72 8.38 -4.40 4.14
CA LEU A 72 9.15 -5.30 4.98
C LEU A 72 9.97 -4.54 6.05
N ALA A 73 10.62 -3.45 5.67
CA ALA A 73 11.32 -2.60 6.63
C ALA A 73 10.36 -1.98 7.65
N ALA A 74 9.21 -1.48 7.19
CA ALA A 74 8.17 -0.93 8.06
C ALA A 74 7.57 -1.98 9.00
N MET A 75 7.39 -3.24 8.56
CA MET A 75 6.95 -4.34 9.42
C MET A 75 7.92 -4.56 10.59
N VAL A 76 9.21 -4.58 10.32
CA VAL A 76 10.22 -4.77 11.37
C VAL A 76 10.26 -3.57 12.30
N LEU A 77 10.49 -2.38 11.75
CA LEU A 77 10.65 -1.15 12.52
C LEU A 77 9.37 -0.75 13.25
N GLY A 78 8.21 -0.86 12.58
CA GLY A 78 6.90 -0.56 13.15
C GLY A 78 6.52 -1.52 14.29
N THR A 79 6.84 -2.81 14.15
CA THR A 79 6.63 -3.79 15.23
C THR A 79 7.51 -3.48 16.45
N LEU A 80 8.77 -3.13 16.23
CA LEU A 80 9.68 -2.72 17.31
C LEU A 80 9.20 -1.44 17.98
N ALA A 81 8.75 -0.45 17.19
CA ALA A 81 8.20 0.80 17.70
C ALA A 81 6.91 0.56 18.52
N ALA A 82 5.99 -0.26 18.02
CA ALA A 82 4.78 -0.64 18.75
C ALA A 82 5.10 -1.33 20.10
N TYR A 83 6.03 -2.28 20.06
CA TYR A 83 6.47 -2.96 21.28
C TYR A 83 7.12 -1.99 22.27
N ALA A 84 7.98 -1.09 21.79
CA ALA A 84 8.62 -0.08 22.62
C ALA A 84 7.60 0.86 23.27
N LEU A 85 6.64 1.37 22.49
CA LEU A 85 5.56 2.24 23.00
C LEU A 85 4.67 1.54 24.03
N HIS A 86 4.40 0.25 23.84
CA HIS A 86 3.56 -0.52 24.76
C HIS A 86 4.30 -0.90 26.05
N ARG A 87 5.57 -1.34 25.95
CA ARG A 87 6.30 -1.95 27.05
C ARG A 87 7.05 -0.96 27.94
N PHE A 88 7.61 0.09 27.34
CA PHE A 88 8.46 1.03 28.05
C PHE A 88 7.72 2.33 28.31
N ARG A 89 7.58 2.69 29.59
CA ARG A 89 7.08 4.01 30.00
C ARG A 89 8.27 4.95 30.15
N SER A 90 8.28 6.02 29.37
CA SER A 90 9.29 7.09 29.39
C SER A 90 8.60 8.43 29.63
N TRP A 91 9.28 9.39 30.22
CA TRP A 91 8.80 10.76 30.29
C TRP A 91 8.60 11.42 28.92
N LEU A 92 9.31 10.92 27.89
CA LEU A 92 9.15 11.32 26.49
C LEU A 92 8.12 10.47 25.71
N GLN A 93 7.39 9.59 26.37
CA GLN A 93 6.48 8.66 25.67
C GLN A 93 5.45 9.38 24.80
N ASN A 94 4.90 10.50 25.27
CA ASN A 94 3.96 11.29 24.49
C ASN A 94 4.61 11.87 23.24
N VAL A 95 5.89 12.28 23.31
CA VAL A 95 6.64 12.77 22.16
C VAL A 95 6.89 11.65 21.16
N HIS A 96 7.32 10.46 21.61
CA HIS A 96 7.51 9.32 20.73
C HIS A 96 6.20 8.89 20.07
N HIS A 97 5.10 8.86 20.82
CA HIS A 97 3.80 8.55 20.27
C HIS A 97 3.38 9.60 19.23
N MET A 98 3.55 10.89 19.53
CA MET A 98 3.25 11.98 18.60
C MET A 98 4.09 11.88 17.32
N LEU A 99 5.41 11.63 17.41
CA LEU A 99 6.28 11.49 16.25
C LEU A 99 5.86 10.33 15.33
N ILE A 100 5.45 9.20 15.92
CA ILE A 100 5.02 8.03 15.17
C ILE A 100 3.62 8.27 14.54
N THR A 101 2.74 9.00 15.22
CA THR A 101 1.39 9.25 14.70
C THR A 101 1.32 10.45 13.76
N LEU A 102 2.31 11.33 13.77
CA LEU A 102 2.34 12.54 12.95
C LEU A 102 2.14 12.24 11.45
N PRO A 103 2.81 11.25 10.83
CA PRO A 103 2.60 10.90 9.42
C PRO A 103 1.17 10.45 9.08
N LEU A 104 0.39 9.96 10.06
CA LEU A 104 -1.00 9.53 9.83
C LEU A 104 -1.97 10.71 9.68
N VAL A 105 -1.60 11.87 10.20
CA VAL A 105 -2.45 13.07 10.24
C VAL A 105 -1.95 14.12 9.26
N MET A 106 -0.66 14.09 8.92
CA MET A 106 -0.08 15.02 7.96
C MET A 106 -0.63 14.77 6.54
N PRO A 107 -1.02 15.83 5.81
CA PRO A 107 -1.26 15.74 4.38
C PRO A 107 0.00 15.25 3.62
N ASP A 108 -0.18 14.32 2.69
CA ASP A 108 0.92 13.71 1.91
C ASP A 108 1.81 14.74 1.21
N ILE A 109 1.20 15.84 0.72
CA ILE A 109 1.94 16.96 0.10
C ILE A 109 2.92 17.57 1.09
N LEU A 110 2.50 17.85 2.31
CA LEU A 110 3.38 18.44 3.33
C LEU A 110 4.48 17.47 3.74
N MET A 111 4.16 16.19 3.83
CA MET A 111 5.14 15.16 4.11
C MET A 111 6.19 15.04 3.01
N GLY A 112 5.76 14.97 1.74
CA GLY A 112 6.65 14.91 0.59
C GLY A 112 7.56 16.13 0.48
N MET A 113 7.00 17.34 0.65
CA MET A 113 7.77 18.60 0.64
C MET A 113 8.77 18.68 1.80
N SER A 114 8.38 18.25 2.99
CA SER A 114 9.27 18.26 4.17
C SER A 114 10.44 17.30 3.99
N LEU A 115 10.18 16.11 3.44
CA LEU A 115 11.24 15.13 3.14
C LEU A 115 12.17 15.64 2.03
N LEU A 116 11.62 16.25 0.98
CA LEU A 116 12.43 16.88 -0.06
C LEU A 116 13.34 17.97 0.54
N ALA A 117 12.78 18.86 1.37
CA ALA A 117 13.54 19.89 2.05
C ALA A 117 14.67 19.30 2.91
N LEU A 118 14.38 18.22 3.65
CA LEU A 118 15.38 17.48 4.44
C LEU A 118 16.50 16.94 3.55
N PHE A 119 16.17 16.29 2.43
CA PHE A 119 17.18 15.73 1.51
C PHE A 119 18.04 16.82 0.86
N VAL A 120 17.44 17.92 0.46
CA VAL A 120 18.18 19.07 -0.09
C VAL A 120 19.13 19.68 0.96
N LEU A 121 18.67 19.90 2.19
CA LEU A 121 19.48 20.44 3.28
C LEU A 121 20.64 19.53 3.68
N THR A 122 20.44 18.21 3.57
CA THR A 122 21.48 17.22 3.89
C THR A 122 22.36 16.86 2.71
N GLY A 123 22.12 17.42 1.52
CA GLY A 123 22.87 17.13 0.31
C GLY A 123 22.62 15.72 -0.26
N VAL A 124 21.52 15.07 0.11
CA VAL A 124 21.15 13.76 -0.43
C VAL A 124 20.42 13.92 -1.75
N GLU A 125 21.00 13.39 -2.82
CA GLU A 125 20.37 13.40 -4.14
C GLU A 125 19.10 12.56 -4.17
N THR A 126 18.04 13.11 -4.80
CA THR A 126 16.76 12.40 -4.95
C THR A 126 16.89 11.19 -5.87
N GLY A 127 16.24 10.07 -5.52
CA GLY A 127 16.35 8.83 -6.26
C GLY A 127 15.67 7.66 -5.55
N LEU A 128 16.08 6.43 -5.86
CA LEU A 128 15.49 5.22 -5.25
C LEU A 128 15.60 5.20 -3.73
N LEU A 129 16.73 5.65 -3.19
CA LEU A 129 16.96 5.66 -1.75
C LEU A 129 16.03 6.64 -1.02
N THR A 130 15.86 7.85 -1.56
CA THR A 130 14.97 8.87 -0.97
C THR A 130 13.51 8.47 -1.05
N ILE A 131 13.08 7.83 -2.16
CA ILE A 131 11.75 7.23 -2.27
C ILE A 131 11.59 6.14 -1.20
N TRP A 132 12.57 5.24 -1.07
CA TRP A 132 12.51 4.15 -0.10
C TRP A 132 12.43 4.66 1.35
N ILE A 133 13.26 5.63 1.72
CA ILE A 133 13.24 6.26 3.06
C ILE A 133 11.87 6.90 3.32
N ALA A 134 11.33 7.64 2.35
CA ALA A 134 10.03 8.27 2.47
C ALA A 134 8.91 7.23 2.69
N HIS A 135 8.91 6.16 1.89
CA HIS A 135 7.93 5.09 2.01
C HIS A 135 8.04 4.34 3.34
N VAL A 136 9.25 4.03 3.80
CA VAL A 136 9.46 3.43 5.13
C VAL A 136 8.91 4.35 6.22
N THR A 137 9.15 5.66 6.12
CA THR A 137 8.76 6.64 7.15
C THR A 137 7.25 6.67 7.35
N PHE A 138 6.44 6.80 6.29
CA PHE A 138 4.99 6.81 6.47
C PHE A 138 4.41 5.42 6.73
N CYS A 139 4.90 4.37 6.06
CA CYS A 139 4.45 3.01 6.28
C CYS A 139 4.69 2.53 7.72
N LEU A 140 5.81 2.93 8.33
CA LEU A 140 6.14 2.59 9.73
C LEU A 140 5.03 3.02 10.68
N SER A 141 4.47 4.20 10.50
CA SER A 141 3.39 4.72 11.34
C SER A 141 2.14 3.85 11.29
N PHE A 142 1.72 3.44 10.08
CA PHE A 142 0.57 2.55 9.90
C PHE A 142 0.79 1.18 10.52
N VAL A 143 1.96 0.56 10.27
CA VAL A 143 2.30 -0.74 10.87
C VAL A 143 2.33 -0.64 12.40
N THR A 144 2.95 0.43 12.93
CA THR A 144 3.04 0.64 14.38
C THR A 144 1.66 0.69 15.02
N MET A 145 0.70 1.41 14.43
CA MET A 145 -0.65 1.53 14.98
C MET A 145 -1.43 0.21 14.92
N VAL A 146 -1.31 -0.54 13.82
CA VAL A 146 -1.97 -1.85 13.69
C VAL A 146 -1.41 -2.85 14.72
N VAL A 147 -0.08 -2.90 14.87
CA VAL A 147 0.57 -3.81 15.83
C VAL A 147 0.33 -3.36 17.27
N LEU A 148 0.30 -2.05 17.54
CA LEU A 148 -0.01 -1.51 18.87
C LEU A 148 -1.42 -1.89 19.31
N GLY A 149 -2.41 -1.83 18.42
CA GLY A 149 -3.75 -2.32 18.68
C GLY A 149 -3.76 -3.80 19.08
N ARG A 150 -2.99 -4.64 18.39
CA ARG A 150 -2.85 -6.06 18.76
C ARG A 150 -2.17 -6.28 20.11
N LEU A 151 -1.18 -5.43 20.45
CA LEU A 151 -0.50 -5.49 21.75
C LEU A 151 -1.40 -5.07 22.92
N GLN A 152 -2.37 -4.19 22.68
CA GLN A 152 -3.34 -3.79 23.70
C GLN A 152 -4.28 -4.94 24.08
N ASP A 153 -4.61 -5.81 23.13
CA ASP A 153 -5.46 -6.99 23.36
C ASP A 153 -4.66 -8.23 23.80
N PHE A 154 -3.33 -8.13 23.87
CA PHE A 154 -2.46 -9.26 24.19
C PHE A 154 -2.41 -9.50 25.70
N ASP A 155 -2.72 -10.72 26.13
CA ASP A 155 -2.59 -11.15 27.53
C ASP A 155 -1.13 -11.47 27.87
N PHE A 156 -0.46 -10.55 28.56
CA PHE A 156 0.94 -10.70 28.98
C PHE A 156 1.15 -11.80 30.03
N THR A 157 0.11 -12.33 30.70
CA THR A 157 0.22 -13.47 31.62
C THR A 157 0.75 -14.71 30.91
N LEU A 158 0.51 -14.85 29.60
CA LEU A 158 1.08 -15.92 28.76
C LEU A 158 2.61 -15.88 28.72
N MET A 159 3.19 -14.66 28.75
CA MET A 159 4.64 -14.49 28.82
C MET A 159 5.21 -14.89 30.17
N ASP A 160 4.50 -14.55 31.25
CA ASP A 160 4.88 -14.91 32.61
C ASP A 160 4.76 -16.42 32.84
N ALA A 161 3.67 -17.05 32.40
CA ALA A 161 3.48 -18.49 32.40
C ALA A 161 4.61 -19.24 31.64
N ALA A 162 5.02 -18.72 30.48
CA ALA A 162 6.14 -19.31 29.73
C ALA A 162 7.47 -19.22 30.53
N ARG A 163 7.66 -18.14 31.27
CA ARG A 163 8.86 -17.96 32.12
C ARG A 163 8.85 -18.85 33.34
N ASP A 164 7.69 -19.04 33.96
CA ASP A 164 7.49 -19.96 35.07
C ASP A 164 7.80 -21.42 34.67
N LEU A 165 7.56 -21.76 33.40
CA LEU A 165 7.93 -23.03 32.79
C LEU A 165 9.41 -23.10 32.36
N GLY A 166 10.24 -22.13 32.78
CA GLY A 166 11.68 -22.10 32.53
C GLY A 166 12.12 -21.50 31.20
N ALA A 167 11.23 -20.81 30.48
CA ALA A 167 11.64 -20.09 29.26
C ALA A 167 12.39 -18.81 29.62
N THR A 168 13.51 -18.56 28.94
CA THR A 168 14.17 -17.24 28.98
C THR A 168 13.28 -16.18 28.33
N GLN A 169 13.48 -14.89 28.63
CA GLN A 169 12.74 -13.79 28.04
C GLN A 169 12.74 -13.86 26.49
N ALA A 170 13.91 -14.14 25.90
CA ALA A 170 14.03 -14.26 24.45
C ALA A 170 13.22 -15.45 23.88
N LYS A 171 13.19 -16.59 24.61
CA LYS A 171 12.36 -17.75 24.23
C LYS A 171 10.87 -17.43 24.31
N ALA A 172 10.44 -16.76 25.39
CA ALA A 172 9.04 -16.35 25.56
C ALA A 172 8.61 -15.39 24.44
N VAL A 173 9.41 -14.36 24.13
CA VAL A 173 9.14 -13.47 22.99
C VAL A 173 9.03 -14.26 21.67
N LYS A 174 10.02 -15.10 21.36
CA LYS A 174 10.04 -15.83 20.08
C LYS A 174 8.92 -16.87 19.94
N LYS A 175 8.58 -17.57 21.04
CA LYS A 175 7.63 -18.70 20.98
C LYS A 175 6.19 -18.33 21.35
N VAL A 176 5.97 -17.22 22.05
CA VAL A 176 4.64 -16.78 22.48
C VAL A 176 4.27 -15.46 21.83
N LEU A 177 5.03 -14.40 22.08
CA LEU A 177 4.66 -13.06 21.61
C LEU A 177 4.66 -12.95 20.08
N VAL A 178 5.76 -13.32 19.42
CA VAL A 178 5.92 -13.17 17.96
C VAL A 178 4.84 -13.95 17.19
N PRO A 179 4.56 -15.23 17.47
CA PRO A 179 3.49 -15.95 16.74
C PRO A 179 2.11 -15.36 16.95
N LEU A 180 1.78 -14.87 18.12
CA LEU A 180 0.47 -14.27 18.43
C LEU A 180 0.33 -12.86 17.84
N LEU A 181 1.41 -12.11 17.67
CA LEU A 181 1.42 -10.82 16.99
C LEU A 181 1.50 -10.94 15.45
N LEU A 182 2.00 -12.06 14.93
CA LEU A 182 2.27 -12.25 13.50
C LEU A 182 1.07 -11.90 12.61
N PRO A 183 -0.19 -12.28 12.91
CA PRO A 183 -1.33 -11.88 12.11
C PRO A 183 -1.50 -10.35 12.03
N GLY A 184 -1.25 -9.63 13.12
CA GLY A 184 -1.27 -8.16 13.16
C GLY A 184 -0.12 -7.54 12.38
N VAL A 185 1.08 -8.11 12.50
CA VAL A 185 2.26 -7.67 11.74
C VAL A 185 2.05 -7.85 10.24
N LEU A 186 1.50 -9.00 9.83
CA LEU A 186 1.18 -9.25 8.42
C LEU A 186 0.07 -8.33 7.91
N ALA A 187 -0.97 -8.07 8.70
CA ALA A 187 -2.02 -7.13 8.34
C ALA A 187 -1.47 -5.71 8.18
N GLY A 188 -0.62 -5.25 9.11
CA GLY A 188 0.08 -3.96 9.01
C GLY A 188 1.00 -3.89 7.79
N GLY A 189 1.71 -4.97 7.50
CA GLY A 189 2.58 -5.08 6.32
C GLY A 189 1.81 -5.03 4.99
N LEU A 190 0.67 -5.71 4.89
CA LEU A 190 -0.19 -5.65 3.72
C LEU A 190 -0.77 -4.24 3.52
N LEU A 191 -1.17 -3.57 4.61
CA LEU A 191 -1.60 -2.18 4.55
C LEU A 191 -0.48 -1.27 4.06
N ALA A 192 0.73 -1.40 4.63
CA ALA A 192 1.91 -0.66 4.20
C ALA A 192 2.25 -0.90 2.72
N PHE A 193 2.18 -2.15 2.27
CA PHE A 193 2.38 -2.50 0.86
C PHE A 193 1.35 -1.81 -0.04
N THR A 194 0.07 -1.84 0.33
CA THR A 194 -1.01 -1.20 -0.44
C THR A 194 -0.80 0.31 -0.52
N LEU A 195 -0.47 0.97 0.59
CA LEU A 195 -0.19 2.40 0.63
C LEU A 195 1.05 2.79 -0.18
N SER A 196 2.06 1.93 -0.18
CA SER A 196 3.32 2.19 -0.90
C SER A 196 3.20 1.98 -2.41
N ILE A 197 2.37 1.04 -2.88
CA ILE A 197 2.26 0.71 -4.30
C ILE A 197 1.50 1.78 -5.10
N ASP A 198 0.55 2.46 -4.49
CA ASP A 198 -0.29 3.48 -5.13
C ASP A 198 0.14 4.92 -4.82
N ASP A 199 1.20 5.11 -4.01
CA ASP A 199 1.68 6.44 -3.69
C ASP A 199 2.20 7.18 -4.93
N TYR A 200 1.58 8.33 -5.14
CA TYR A 200 1.98 9.29 -6.17
C TYR A 200 2.58 10.55 -5.53
N VAL A 201 1.97 11.04 -4.44
CA VAL A 201 2.21 12.38 -3.94
C VAL A 201 3.59 12.51 -3.30
N ILE A 202 3.90 11.64 -2.35
CA ILE A 202 5.19 11.66 -1.66
C ILE A 202 6.30 11.36 -2.65
N THR A 203 6.11 10.31 -3.47
CA THR A 203 7.06 9.90 -4.51
C THR A 203 7.35 11.04 -5.49
N PHE A 204 6.37 11.85 -5.87
CA PHE A 204 6.56 12.99 -6.78
C PHE A 204 7.61 13.97 -6.28
N PHE A 205 7.66 14.24 -4.98
CA PHE A 205 8.63 15.18 -4.40
C PHE A 205 10.02 14.58 -4.21
N VAL A 206 10.12 13.29 -3.92
CA VAL A 206 11.38 12.66 -3.52
C VAL A 206 12.01 11.79 -4.61
N SER A 207 11.37 11.66 -5.77
CA SER A 207 11.92 10.92 -6.91
C SER A 207 13.00 11.71 -7.63
N GLY A 208 13.94 11.00 -8.27
CA GLY A 208 15.02 11.56 -9.07
C GLY A 208 15.06 10.98 -10.49
N PRO A 209 16.03 11.37 -11.30
CA PRO A 209 16.20 10.85 -12.65
C PRO A 209 16.27 9.32 -12.67
N GLY A 210 15.53 8.68 -13.58
CA GLY A 210 15.55 7.22 -13.75
C GLY A 210 14.81 6.43 -12.67
N THR A 211 14.06 7.10 -11.75
CA THR A 211 13.36 6.44 -10.64
C THR A 211 11.84 6.63 -10.68
N THR A 212 11.30 6.64 -11.90
CA THR A 212 9.87 6.85 -12.13
C THR A 212 9.08 5.63 -11.69
N THR A 213 8.22 5.78 -10.68
CA THR A 213 7.27 4.75 -10.27
C THR A 213 6.06 4.67 -11.20
N LEU A 214 5.28 3.59 -11.11
CA LEU A 214 4.11 3.39 -11.97
C LEU A 214 3.05 4.50 -11.80
N PRO A 215 2.69 4.97 -10.58
CA PRO A 215 1.79 6.10 -10.42
C PRO A 215 2.32 7.39 -11.09
N LEU A 216 3.61 7.68 -10.98
CA LEU A 216 4.22 8.82 -11.68
C LEU A 216 4.19 8.65 -13.20
N ARG A 217 4.45 7.45 -13.71
CA ARG A 217 4.37 7.13 -15.14
C ARG A 217 2.95 7.32 -15.66
N VAL A 218 1.95 6.79 -14.97
CA VAL A 218 0.53 6.96 -15.33
C VAL A 218 0.15 8.44 -15.35
N ALA A 219 0.51 9.21 -14.33
CA ALA A 219 0.25 10.65 -14.29
C ALA A 219 0.93 11.41 -15.45
N SER A 220 2.15 11.03 -15.82
CA SER A 220 2.85 11.57 -16.99
C SER A 220 2.12 11.24 -18.31
N MET A 221 1.67 10.00 -18.47
CA MET A 221 0.91 9.55 -19.64
C MET A 221 -0.44 10.23 -19.77
N MET A 222 -1.13 10.51 -18.66
CA MET A 222 -2.41 11.24 -18.65
C MET A 222 -2.29 12.67 -19.18
N LYS A 223 -1.14 13.34 -18.96
CA LYS A 223 -0.89 14.68 -19.51
C LYS A 223 -0.75 14.69 -21.03
N THR A 224 -0.45 13.53 -21.62
CA THR A 224 -0.28 13.36 -23.05
C THR A 224 -1.51 12.61 -23.59
N SER A 225 -2.55 13.31 -24.06
CA SER A 225 -3.86 12.75 -24.46
C SER A 225 -3.78 11.54 -25.42
N ARG A 226 -2.67 11.36 -26.11
CA ARG A 226 -2.45 10.23 -27.04
C ARG A 226 -2.25 8.87 -26.36
N SER A 227 -2.08 8.83 -25.04
CA SER A 227 -1.79 7.62 -24.28
C SER A 227 -2.95 7.11 -23.42
N LEU A 228 -4.10 7.78 -23.41
CA LEU A 228 -5.25 7.41 -22.59
C LEU A 228 -5.71 5.96 -22.78
N PRO A 229 -5.86 5.43 -24.00
CA PRO A 229 -6.29 4.04 -24.17
C PRO A 229 -5.26 3.02 -23.64
N MET A 230 -3.96 3.33 -23.70
CA MET A 230 -2.93 2.47 -23.13
C MET A 230 -3.00 2.46 -21.59
N ILE A 231 -3.36 3.58 -20.96
CA ILE A 231 -3.63 3.65 -19.53
C ILE A 231 -4.84 2.78 -19.17
N ASN A 232 -5.91 2.84 -19.98
CA ASN A 232 -7.09 1.99 -19.80
C ASN A 232 -6.72 0.49 -19.88
N ALA A 233 -5.88 0.10 -20.85
CA ALA A 233 -5.39 -1.27 -20.98
C ALA A 233 -4.54 -1.68 -19.77
N LEU A 234 -3.61 -0.83 -19.31
CA LEU A 234 -2.82 -1.07 -18.10
C LEU A 234 -3.71 -1.25 -16.88
N SER A 235 -4.64 -0.33 -16.65
CA SER A 235 -5.57 -0.38 -15.51
C SER A 235 -6.46 -1.63 -15.56
N THR A 236 -6.90 -2.04 -16.75
CA THR A 236 -7.68 -3.28 -16.93
C THR A 236 -6.86 -4.51 -16.54
N LEU A 237 -5.58 -4.59 -16.91
CA LEU A 237 -4.70 -5.68 -16.49
C LEU A 237 -4.47 -5.69 -14.97
N LEU A 238 -4.29 -4.51 -14.35
CA LEU A 238 -4.15 -4.40 -12.91
C LEU A 238 -5.43 -4.85 -12.18
N ILE A 239 -6.60 -4.41 -12.63
CA ILE A 239 -7.90 -4.85 -12.07
C ILE A 239 -8.07 -6.36 -12.25
N ALA A 240 -7.78 -6.91 -13.42
CA ALA A 240 -7.87 -8.34 -13.67
C ALA A 240 -6.92 -9.15 -12.79
N SER A 241 -5.69 -8.68 -12.59
CA SER A 241 -4.69 -9.34 -11.74
C SER A 241 -5.11 -9.34 -10.27
N THR A 242 -5.59 -8.21 -9.74
CA THR A 242 -6.08 -8.10 -8.36
C THR A 242 -7.31 -8.97 -8.12
N PHE A 243 -8.24 -9.00 -9.07
CA PHE A 243 -9.42 -9.87 -9.01
C PHE A 243 -9.02 -11.36 -9.01
N LEU A 244 -8.08 -11.74 -9.85
CA LEU A 244 -7.58 -13.12 -9.94
C LEU A 244 -6.91 -13.55 -8.62
N VAL A 245 -6.07 -12.70 -8.04
CA VAL A 245 -5.45 -12.94 -6.73
C VAL A 245 -6.51 -13.07 -5.63
N ALA A 246 -7.51 -12.20 -5.61
CA ALA A 246 -8.59 -12.24 -4.62
C ALA A 246 -9.41 -13.55 -4.73
N VAL A 247 -9.75 -13.98 -5.94
CA VAL A 247 -10.48 -15.24 -6.17
C VAL A 247 -9.62 -16.46 -5.78
N CYS A 248 -8.34 -16.47 -6.14
CA CYS A 248 -7.44 -17.55 -5.75
C CYS A 248 -7.28 -17.65 -4.24
N SER A 249 -7.07 -16.51 -3.56
CA SER A 249 -6.97 -16.44 -2.10
C SER A 249 -8.23 -16.94 -1.40
N SER A 250 -9.41 -16.50 -1.85
CA SER A 250 -10.69 -16.93 -1.26
C SER A 250 -10.96 -18.41 -1.45
N ARG A 251 -10.55 -19.00 -2.56
CA ARG A 251 -10.66 -20.45 -2.80
C ARG A 251 -9.71 -21.26 -1.94
N LEU A 252 -8.50 -20.74 -1.71
CA LEU A 252 -7.50 -21.40 -0.85
C LEU A 252 -7.97 -21.43 0.61
N GLN A 253 -8.51 -20.32 1.11
CA GLN A 253 -9.07 -20.22 2.48
C GLN A 253 -10.25 -21.14 2.72
N ARG A 254 -11.04 -21.47 1.70
CA ARG A 254 -12.18 -22.42 1.83
C ARG A 254 -11.75 -23.89 1.86
N ARG A 255 -10.49 -24.18 1.54
CA ARG A 255 -9.93 -25.55 1.53
C ARG A 255 -9.08 -25.87 2.76
N LEU A 256 -8.76 -24.85 3.56
CA LEU A 256 -8.11 -24.95 4.88
C LEU A 256 -9.16 -24.89 5.99
#